data_5cbf70f12ffe858064ffaf567a4101e1
#
_entry.id   5cbf70f12ffe858064ffaf567a4101e1
#
_cell.length_a   1.000
_cell.length_b   1.000
_cell.length_c   1.000
_cell.angle_alpha   90.00
_cell.angle_beta   90.00
_cell.angle_gamma   90.00
#
_symmetry.space_group_name_H-M   'P 1'
#
loop_
_entity.id
_entity.type
_entity.pdbx_description
1 polymer ?
#
loop_
_entity_poly.entity_id
_entity_poly.type
_entity_poly.pdbx_seq_one_letter_code
_entity_poly.pdbx_strand_id
1 'polypeptide(L)'
;MKYKITLLIMAIAGLTITANAQDTIKTTGDAPLVLSGSVDTYFKTDFSGKPNIPTSFANELNSISIGMVDLGLKKSVGKASFVGELSFGPRGQQESIPNTDPGLAYVGNSTGVAYSSYHIQNLYVSYAFTDKFSMTAGYMSTFIGYEVISPAANFNYSTSYLFTNGPFQNAGLKATYAFSDKVSLMAGIFNDYWNVYQSGGKVNTFGAQLTVTPVKNWTAYLNVVTGSSYGTEFDLTTAYQITSAFKLGLNAADFSASNGVTGGFSGVALYPQLAVSKAVTLGLRGEYFTTKTGTYSTGGLGPAAGESVTGITFTANVKAGPLTLIPEVRFDNTSKSDQFVDGNGNFTTGASQFVLAAVYAF
;
A
#
# COMPACT_ATOMS: atom_id res chain seq x y z
N MET A 1 -33.13 -9.48 13.19
CA MET A 1 -32.67 -8.32 12.39
C MET A 1 -31.38 -7.64 12.95
N LYS A 2 -30.56 -8.36 13.74
CA LYS A 2 -29.37 -7.79 14.42
C LYS A 2 -28.01 -8.14 13.77
N TYR A 3 -27.98 -8.83 12.63
CA TYR A 3 -26.74 -9.36 12.03
C TYR A 3 -26.25 -8.65 10.77
N LYS A 4 -26.89 -7.55 10.34
CA LYS A 4 -26.54 -6.83 9.10
C LYS A 4 -25.56 -5.66 9.27
N ILE A 5 -25.32 -5.21 10.50
CA ILE A 5 -24.47 -4.02 10.77
C ILE A 5 -22.98 -4.35 10.70
N THR A 6 -22.60 -5.58 11.00
CA THR A 6 -21.20 -6.02 11.04
C THR A 6 -20.54 -6.14 9.67
N LEU A 7 -21.35 -6.30 8.61
CA LEU A 7 -20.82 -6.50 7.23
C LEU A 7 -20.40 -5.21 6.53
N LEU A 8 -20.98 -4.06 6.89
CA LEU A 8 -20.71 -2.79 6.20
C LEU A 8 -19.39 -2.14 6.63
N ILE A 9 -18.96 -2.39 7.87
CA ILE A 9 -17.68 -1.90 8.40
C ILE A 9 -16.49 -2.73 7.89
N MET A 10 -16.73 -4.00 7.50
CA MET A 10 -15.69 -4.87 6.91
C MET A 10 -15.40 -4.60 5.43
N ALA A 11 -16.27 -3.91 4.71
CA ALA A 11 -16.06 -3.62 3.28
C ALA A 11 -15.01 -2.55 3.00
N ILE A 12 -14.59 -1.79 4.01
CA ILE A 12 -13.59 -0.71 3.86
C ILE A 12 -12.17 -1.19 4.21
N ALA A 13 -12.03 -2.33 4.88
CA ALA A 13 -10.75 -3.00 5.10
C ALA A 13 -10.71 -4.26 4.22
N GLY A 14 -10.75 -4.07 2.91
CA GLY A 14 -10.96 -5.14 1.94
C GLY A 14 -9.76 -6.03 1.67
N LEU A 15 -9.12 -6.54 2.69
CA LEU A 15 -8.30 -7.74 2.62
C LEU A 15 -8.53 -8.48 3.94
N THR A 16 -9.49 -9.39 3.95
CA THR A 16 -9.57 -10.36 5.03
C THR A 16 -8.35 -11.26 4.96
N ILE A 17 -7.31 -10.88 5.68
CA ILE A 17 -6.35 -11.86 6.16
C ILE A 17 -7.18 -12.78 7.05
N THR A 18 -7.44 -13.99 6.62
CA THR A 18 -7.87 -15.06 7.50
C THR A 18 -6.65 -15.51 8.33
N ALA A 19 -6.12 -14.63 9.14
CA ALA A 19 -5.21 -15.01 10.21
C ALA A 19 -6.06 -15.68 11.28
N ASN A 20 -5.98 -16.99 11.38
CA ASN A 20 -6.68 -17.80 12.40
C ASN A 20 -6.03 -17.70 13.79
N ALA A 21 -5.49 -16.54 14.15
CA ALA A 21 -4.98 -16.32 15.49
C ALA A 21 -5.11 -14.82 15.83
N GLN A 22 -6.29 -14.39 16.20
CA GLN A 22 -6.48 -13.08 16.82
C GLN A 22 -6.69 -13.27 18.31
N ASP A 23 -5.72 -12.87 19.11
CA ASP A 23 -5.92 -12.71 20.54
C ASP A 23 -6.84 -11.52 20.78
N THR A 24 -7.96 -11.76 21.47
CA THR A 24 -8.92 -10.72 21.82
C THR A 24 -8.83 -10.41 23.31
N ILE A 25 -8.56 -9.17 23.62
CA ILE A 25 -8.55 -8.68 25.03
C ILE A 25 -9.88 -7.98 25.28
N LYS A 26 -10.69 -8.54 26.19
CA LYS A 26 -11.89 -7.86 26.70
C LYS A 26 -11.45 -6.75 27.64
N THR A 27 -11.64 -5.53 27.25
CA THR A 27 -11.36 -4.35 28.10
C THR A 27 -12.62 -3.84 28.78
N THR A 28 -13.43 -3.13 28.06
CA THR A 28 -14.76 -2.65 28.45
C THR A 28 -15.55 -2.38 27.17
N GLY A 29 -16.88 -2.47 27.22
CA GLY A 29 -17.73 -2.11 26.09
C GLY A 29 -18.24 -3.30 25.27
N ASP A 30 -18.87 -3.03 24.14
CA ASP A 30 -19.69 -3.98 23.37
C ASP A 30 -18.89 -5.02 22.61
N ALA A 31 -17.63 -4.70 22.24
CA ALA A 31 -16.77 -5.61 21.49
C ALA A 31 -15.41 -5.78 22.18
N PRO A 32 -14.76 -6.94 22.04
CA PRO A 32 -13.38 -7.12 22.48
C PRO A 32 -12.43 -6.16 21.73
N LEU A 33 -11.31 -5.81 22.38
CA LEU A 33 -10.18 -5.22 21.67
C LEU A 33 -9.55 -6.32 20.81
N VAL A 34 -9.38 -6.02 19.51
CA VAL A 34 -8.69 -6.91 18.57
C VAL A 34 -7.25 -6.46 18.50
N LEU A 35 -6.35 -7.38 18.78
CA LEU A 35 -4.91 -7.24 18.59
C LEU A 35 -4.51 -8.06 17.36
N SER A 36 -3.73 -7.47 16.48
CA SER A 36 -3.17 -8.13 15.30
C SER A 36 -1.75 -7.62 15.06
N GLY A 37 -0.98 -8.35 14.29
CA GLY A 37 0.34 -7.90 13.92
C GLY A 37 1.03 -8.81 12.95
N SER A 38 2.18 -8.33 12.44
CA SER A 38 3.06 -9.14 11.63
C SER A 38 4.53 -8.78 11.86
N VAL A 39 5.41 -9.71 11.51
CA VAL A 39 6.85 -9.50 11.42
C VAL A 39 7.36 -10.13 10.15
N ASP A 40 8.34 -9.50 9.51
CA ASP A 40 8.96 -10.06 8.33
C ASP A 40 10.48 -9.88 8.29
N THR A 41 11.11 -10.86 7.65
CA THR A 41 12.54 -10.86 7.31
C THR A 41 12.69 -11.29 5.87
N TYR A 42 13.79 -10.90 5.24
CA TYR A 42 14.04 -11.26 3.86
C TYR A 42 15.54 -11.42 3.54
N PHE A 43 15.80 -12.13 2.46
CA PHE A 43 17.05 -12.12 1.72
C PHE A 43 16.77 -11.69 0.29
N LYS A 44 17.57 -10.78 -0.24
CA LYS A 44 17.47 -10.30 -1.62
C LYS A 44 18.84 -10.39 -2.30
N THR A 45 18.86 -10.78 -3.57
CA THR A 45 20.04 -10.70 -4.41
C THR A 45 19.66 -10.25 -5.81
N ASP A 46 20.48 -9.40 -6.41
CA ASP A 46 20.40 -9.03 -7.83
C ASP A 46 21.37 -9.92 -8.60
N PHE A 47 20.95 -10.46 -9.75
CA PHE A 47 21.77 -11.41 -10.51
C PHE A 47 22.98 -10.75 -11.17
N SER A 48 23.01 -9.44 -11.32
CA SER A 48 24.19 -8.69 -11.73
C SER A 48 25.16 -8.41 -10.57
N GLY A 49 24.71 -8.61 -9.33
CA GLY A 49 25.44 -8.17 -8.12
C GLY A 49 25.40 -6.68 -7.85
N LYS A 50 24.56 -5.93 -8.58
CA LYS A 50 24.37 -4.47 -8.43
C LYS A 50 22.95 -4.16 -7.95
N PRO A 51 22.71 -3.04 -7.25
CA PRO A 51 21.37 -2.65 -6.82
C PRO A 51 20.61 -2.00 -7.98
N ASN A 52 19.93 -2.79 -8.82
CA ASN A 52 19.29 -2.31 -10.04
C ASN A 52 17.81 -1.97 -9.89
N ILE A 53 17.04 -2.83 -9.23
CA ILE A 53 15.59 -2.66 -9.16
C ILE A 53 15.25 -1.97 -7.84
N PRO A 54 15.06 -0.64 -7.84
CA PRO A 54 14.64 0.08 -6.65
C PRO A 54 13.16 -0.21 -6.37
N THR A 55 12.85 -0.47 -5.13
CA THR A 55 11.48 -0.62 -4.63
C THR A 55 11.31 0.24 -3.38
N SER A 56 10.07 0.50 -2.97
CA SER A 56 9.83 1.23 -1.73
C SER A 56 10.44 0.53 -0.52
N PHE A 57 10.55 -0.80 -0.58
CA PHE A 57 10.95 -1.66 0.54
C PHE A 57 11.88 -2.76 0.07
N ALA A 58 12.58 -3.41 1.02
CA ALA A 58 13.47 -4.53 0.78
C ALA A 58 14.62 -4.21 -0.18
N ASN A 59 15.39 -3.19 0.14
CA ASN A 59 16.48 -2.71 -0.73
C ASN A 59 17.86 -3.30 -0.37
N GLU A 60 18.01 -3.89 0.82
CA GLU A 60 19.28 -4.50 1.24
C GLU A 60 19.59 -5.75 0.42
N LEU A 61 20.81 -5.83 -0.12
CA LEU A 61 21.27 -6.93 -0.96
C LEU A 61 22.24 -7.85 -0.22
N ASN A 62 22.17 -9.15 -0.54
CA ASN A 62 23.10 -10.18 -0.13
C ASN A 62 23.26 -10.31 1.40
N SER A 63 22.24 -9.93 2.15
CA SER A 63 22.17 -10.03 3.60
C SER A 63 20.81 -10.56 4.05
N ILE A 64 20.76 -11.17 5.24
CA ILE A 64 19.49 -11.45 5.91
C ILE A 64 19.07 -10.16 6.60
N SER A 65 17.96 -9.58 6.14
CA SER A 65 17.51 -8.26 6.54
C SER A 65 16.13 -8.33 7.19
N ILE A 66 15.85 -7.37 8.04
CA ILE A 66 14.53 -7.19 8.63
C ILE A 66 13.70 -6.28 7.72
N GLY A 67 12.40 -6.57 7.60
CA GLY A 67 11.44 -5.68 6.94
C GLY A 67 10.78 -4.77 7.95
N MET A 68 9.73 -5.25 8.61
CA MET A 68 9.00 -4.50 9.63
C MET A 68 8.44 -5.43 10.72
N VAL A 69 8.05 -4.82 11.84
CA VAL A 69 7.03 -5.34 12.73
C VAL A 69 5.88 -4.32 12.75
N ASP A 70 4.66 -4.79 12.57
CA ASP A 70 3.46 -4.00 12.81
C ASP A 70 2.65 -4.56 13.98
N LEU A 71 1.94 -3.66 14.67
CA LEU A 71 1.08 -3.97 15.78
C LEU A 71 -0.20 -3.16 15.65
N GLY A 72 -1.30 -3.83 15.36
CA GLY A 72 -2.61 -3.25 15.14
C GLY A 72 -3.54 -3.42 16.33
N LEU A 73 -4.23 -2.34 16.69
CA LEU A 73 -5.28 -2.28 17.70
C LEU A 73 -6.58 -1.83 17.05
N LYS A 74 -7.67 -2.57 17.27
CA LYS A 74 -8.99 -2.19 16.76
C LYS A 74 -10.05 -2.43 17.81
N LYS A 75 -10.92 -1.45 18.03
CA LYS A 75 -12.08 -1.57 18.92
C LYS A 75 -13.29 -0.84 18.36
N SER A 76 -14.47 -1.42 18.60
CA SER A 76 -15.75 -0.79 18.31
C SER A 76 -16.65 -0.85 19.55
N VAL A 77 -17.31 0.26 19.89
CA VAL A 77 -18.30 0.38 20.96
C VAL A 77 -19.48 1.17 20.41
N GLY A 78 -20.65 0.53 20.34
CA GLY A 78 -21.82 1.12 19.72
C GLY A 78 -21.54 1.56 18.28
N LYS A 79 -21.67 2.85 17.99
CA LYS A 79 -21.43 3.46 16.66
C LYS A 79 -20.03 3.98 16.46
N ALA A 80 -19.22 4.01 17.50
CA ALA A 80 -17.84 4.52 17.44
C ALA A 80 -16.84 3.37 17.31
N SER A 81 -15.77 3.62 16.57
CA SER A 81 -14.63 2.70 16.46
C SER A 81 -13.33 3.48 16.33
N PHE A 82 -12.21 2.82 16.70
CA PHE A 82 -10.89 3.32 16.37
C PHE A 82 -10.00 2.21 15.79
N VAL A 83 -8.98 2.64 15.07
CA VAL A 83 -7.85 1.84 14.65
C VAL A 83 -6.58 2.58 15.05
N GLY A 84 -5.65 1.87 15.68
CA GLY A 84 -4.29 2.30 15.93
C GLY A 84 -3.34 1.22 15.41
N GLU A 85 -2.34 1.60 14.62
CA GLU A 85 -1.32 0.69 14.10
C GLU A 85 0.05 1.32 14.21
N LEU A 86 0.97 0.58 14.81
CA LEU A 86 2.36 0.96 14.98
C LEU A 86 3.24 0.09 14.11
N SER A 87 4.19 0.70 13.42
CA SER A 87 5.14 0.02 12.53
C SER A 87 6.57 0.40 12.87
N PHE A 88 7.43 -0.59 12.98
CA PHE A 88 8.85 -0.43 13.30
C PHE A 88 9.69 -1.20 12.26
N GLY A 89 10.95 -0.83 12.12
CA GLY A 89 11.86 -1.40 11.14
C GLY A 89 11.91 -0.61 9.83
N PRO A 90 12.84 -0.93 8.92
CA PRO A 90 13.07 -0.14 7.70
C PRO A 90 11.82 0.07 6.86
N ARG A 91 11.02 -0.98 6.64
CA ARG A 91 9.76 -0.91 5.88
C ARG A 91 8.71 -0.04 6.58
N GLY A 92 8.63 -0.10 7.91
CA GLY A 92 7.71 0.72 8.70
C GLY A 92 8.12 2.18 8.82
N GLN A 93 9.42 2.44 8.98
CA GLN A 93 9.93 3.77 9.33
C GLN A 93 10.16 4.67 8.12
N GLN A 94 10.63 4.13 7.00
CA GLN A 94 11.05 4.94 5.85
C GLN A 94 9.87 5.46 5.03
N GLU A 95 8.78 4.69 4.95
CA GLU A 95 7.71 4.96 4.00
C GLU A 95 6.36 5.20 4.67
N SER A 96 6.19 4.81 5.94
CA SER A 96 4.88 4.92 6.57
C SER A 96 4.55 6.31 7.05
N ILE A 97 5.54 7.15 7.38
CA ILE A 97 5.24 8.48 7.95
C ILE A 97 6.37 9.46 7.68
N PRO A 98 6.33 10.22 6.63
CA PRO A 98 6.96 11.51 6.72
C PRO A 98 6.11 12.37 7.67
N ASN A 99 6.55 12.49 8.91
CA ASN A 99 6.10 13.55 9.79
C ASN A 99 6.71 14.86 9.29
N THR A 100 6.37 15.28 8.10
CA THR A 100 6.95 16.48 7.55
C THR A 100 5.95 17.61 7.54
N ASP A 101 5.96 18.37 8.57
CA ASP A 101 6.12 19.79 8.35
C ASP A 101 7.53 19.98 7.72
N PRO A 102 7.65 20.47 6.48
CA PRO A 102 8.96 20.71 5.86
C PRO A 102 9.87 21.60 6.70
N GLY A 103 9.34 22.36 7.66
CA GLY A 103 10.11 23.16 8.62
C GLY A 103 10.54 22.37 9.87
N LEU A 104 9.90 21.24 10.19
CA LEU A 104 10.20 20.43 11.39
C LEU A 104 10.81 19.07 11.08
N ALA A 105 10.79 18.64 9.83
CA ALA A 105 11.29 17.33 9.40
C ALA A 105 12.77 17.14 9.66
N TYR A 106 13.50 18.22 9.78
CA TYR A 106 14.91 18.25 10.11
C TYR A 106 15.25 19.46 10.98
N VAL A 107 14.66 19.60 12.11
CA VAL A 107 15.48 20.02 13.22
C VAL A 107 16.35 18.80 13.54
N GLY A 108 17.20 18.45 12.61
CA GLY A 108 18.41 17.68 12.85
C GLY A 108 19.14 18.46 13.88
N ASN A 109 18.62 18.36 15.06
CA ASN A 109 19.31 18.31 16.26
C ASN A 109 20.63 19.00 16.41
N SER A 110 20.62 20.24 16.58
CA SER A 110 21.54 20.83 17.56
C SER A 110 21.15 20.52 19.02
N THR A 111 20.02 19.86 19.29
CA THR A 111 19.54 19.59 20.66
C THR A 111 19.25 18.11 20.94
N GLY A 112 19.50 17.19 20.03
CA GLY A 112 19.38 15.74 20.29
C GLY A 112 17.99 15.17 20.52
N VAL A 113 16.91 15.94 20.31
CA VAL A 113 15.54 15.46 20.49
C VAL A 113 14.81 15.48 19.14
N ALA A 114 14.82 14.36 18.46
CA ALA A 114 13.94 14.15 17.32
C ALA A 114 12.59 13.63 17.83
N TYR A 115 11.56 14.45 17.78
CA TYR A 115 10.20 13.95 17.90
C TYR A 115 9.86 13.22 16.61
N SER A 116 9.61 11.92 16.69
CA SER A 116 9.28 11.09 15.53
C SER A 116 7.98 10.35 15.78
N SER A 117 7.04 10.49 14.88
CA SER A 117 5.86 9.66 14.78
C SER A 117 5.97 8.60 13.69
N TYR A 118 7.19 8.29 13.26
CA TYR A 118 7.51 7.27 12.26
C TYR A 118 7.03 5.85 12.60
N HIS A 119 6.53 5.67 13.82
CA HIS A 119 5.98 4.40 14.27
C HIS A 119 4.46 4.31 14.12
N ILE A 120 3.77 5.41 13.80
CA ILE A 120 2.32 5.40 13.60
C ILE A 120 2.04 5.15 12.12
N GLN A 121 1.46 4.00 11.79
CA GLN A 121 1.02 3.70 10.43
C GLN A 121 -0.44 4.06 10.21
N ASN A 122 -1.30 3.77 11.19
CA ASN A 122 -2.70 4.18 11.18
C ASN A 122 -3.10 4.70 12.57
N LEU A 123 -3.82 5.81 12.61
CA LEU A 123 -4.45 6.32 13.82
C LEU A 123 -5.69 7.12 13.43
N TYR A 124 -6.85 6.49 13.52
CA TYR A 124 -8.09 7.15 13.15
C TYR A 124 -9.28 6.67 13.99
N VAL A 125 -10.29 7.50 14.02
CA VAL A 125 -11.58 7.23 14.65
C VAL A 125 -12.67 7.28 13.59
N SER A 126 -13.70 6.43 13.75
CA SER A 126 -14.86 6.40 12.88
C SER A 126 -16.15 6.43 13.68
N TYR A 127 -17.19 7.05 13.11
CA TYR A 127 -18.52 7.07 13.68
C TYR A 127 -19.57 6.75 12.62
N ALA A 128 -20.41 5.75 12.88
CA ALA A 128 -21.53 5.37 12.03
C ALA A 128 -22.78 6.14 12.44
N PHE A 129 -23.13 7.21 11.74
CA PHE A 129 -24.33 7.99 12.01
C PHE A 129 -25.60 7.19 11.75
N THR A 130 -25.58 6.44 10.64
CA THR A 130 -26.64 5.51 10.22
C THR A 130 -26.00 4.22 9.71
N ASP A 131 -26.83 3.23 9.34
CA ASP A 131 -26.37 1.99 8.70
C ASP A 131 -25.74 2.23 7.31
N LYS A 132 -25.98 3.39 6.71
CA LYS A 132 -25.50 3.76 5.38
C LYS A 132 -24.48 4.89 5.37
N PHE A 133 -24.35 5.65 6.44
CA PHE A 133 -23.49 6.83 6.48
C PHE A 133 -22.53 6.79 7.66
N SER A 134 -21.26 6.91 7.38
CA SER A 134 -20.17 7.00 8.37
C SER A 134 -19.18 8.10 8.03
N MET A 135 -18.48 8.59 9.05
CA MET A 135 -17.34 9.48 8.89
C MET A 135 -16.14 8.92 9.62
N THR A 136 -14.96 9.16 9.07
CA THR A 136 -13.66 8.75 9.63
C THR A 136 -12.72 9.93 9.61
N ALA A 137 -12.03 10.17 10.73
CA ALA A 137 -11.05 11.24 10.87
C ALA A 137 -9.75 10.70 11.46
N GLY A 138 -8.63 11.14 10.96
CA GLY A 138 -7.30 10.81 11.44
C GLY A 138 -6.31 10.53 10.32
N TYR A 139 -5.27 9.78 10.67
CA TYR A 139 -4.21 9.33 9.79
C TYR A 139 -4.47 7.88 9.38
N MET A 140 -4.58 7.60 8.10
CA MET A 140 -5.05 6.33 7.59
C MET A 140 -4.34 5.94 6.30
N SER A 141 -4.25 4.64 6.05
CA SER A 141 -3.76 4.13 4.77
C SER A 141 -4.56 4.71 3.61
N THR A 142 -3.86 4.97 2.52
CA THR A 142 -4.45 5.53 1.31
C THR A 142 -5.60 4.67 0.78
N PHE A 143 -6.49 5.30 0.03
CA PHE A 143 -7.52 4.62 -0.76
C PHE A 143 -7.11 4.46 -2.24
N ILE A 144 -5.90 4.89 -2.59
CA ILE A 144 -5.31 4.79 -3.92
C ILE A 144 -4.40 3.56 -3.98
N GLY A 145 -4.41 2.86 -5.11
CA GLY A 145 -3.52 1.74 -5.35
C GLY A 145 -4.02 0.39 -4.85
N TYR A 146 -3.37 -0.68 -5.29
CA TYR A 146 -3.73 -2.07 -5.05
C TYR A 146 -2.89 -2.72 -3.94
N GLU A 147 -1.61 -2.39 -3.89
CA GLU A 147 -0.66 -2.89 -2.90
C GLU A 147 -0.71 -2.03 -1.61
N VAL A 148 -0.21 -2.57 -0.52
CA VAL A 148 -0.17 -1.91 0.80
C VAL A 148 1.23 -2.02 1.42
N ILE A 149 1.46 -1.29 2.51
CA ILE A 149 2.77 -1.27 3.20
C ILE A 149 3.08 -2.64 3.83
N SER A 150 2.15 -3.22 4.60
CA SER A 150 2.39 -4.51 5.29
C SER A 150 2.53 -5.67 4.30
N PRO A 151 3.63 -6.43 4.34
CA PRO A 151 3.85 -7.57 3.47
C PRO A 151 2.88 -8.72 3.74
N ALA A 152 2.29 -8.78 4.93
CA ALA A 152 1.29 -9.78 5.29
C ALA A 152 -0.01 -9.62 4.47
N ALA A 153 -0.28 -8.43 3.95
CA ALA A 153 -1.47 -8.12 3.15
C ALA A 153 -1.19 -8.06 1.63
N ASN A 154 0.06 -8.14 1.20
CA ASN A 154 0.44 -8.23 -0.21
C ASN A 154 0.65 -9.67 -0.64
N PHE A 155 0.39 -9.95 -1.92
CA PHE A 155 0.74 -11.23 -2.51
C PHE A 155 2.22 -11.30 -2.90
N ASN A 156 2.72 -10.26 -3.58
CA ASN A 156 4.12 -10.09 -3.91
C ASN A 156 4.86 -9.42 -2.76
N TYR A 157 6.10 -9.85 -2.50
CA TYR A 157 6.91 -9.23 -1.44
C TYR A 157 7.53 -7.91 -1.89
N SER A 158 8.08 -7.85 -3.11
CA SER A 158 8.52 -6.60 -3.72
C SER A 158 7.33 -5.78 -4.23
N THR A 159 7.42 -4.46 -4.10
CA THR A 159 6.37 -3.55 -4.52
C THR A 159 6.45 -3.21 -6.01
N SER A 160 5.30 -2.88 -6.62
CA SER A 160 5.20 -2.37 -7.99
C SER A 160 5.75 -0.94 -8.10
N TYR A 161 6.03 -0.49 -9.31
CA TYR A 161 6.33 0.92 -9.58
C TYR A 161 5.11 1.81 -9.32
N LEU A 162 3.90 1.32 -9.61
CA LEU A 162 2.65 2.03 -9.29
C LEU A 162 2.54 2.30 -7.79
N PHE A 163 2.73 1.28 -6.94
CA PHE A 163 2.72 1.46 -5.49
C PHE A 163 3.82 2.40 -5.03
N THR A 164 5.04 2.24 -5.56
CA THR A 164 6.22 3.02 -5.16
C THR A 164 6.07 4.51 -5.45
N ASN A 165 5.37 4.87 -6.53
CA ASN A 165 5.17 6.26 -6.96
C ASN A 165 3.80 6.84 -6.58
N GLY A 166 2.89 6.03 -6.05
CA GLY A 166 1.59 6.47 -5.53
C GLY A 166 1.65 6.93 -4.06
N PRO A 167 0.52 7.39 -3.51
CA PRO A 167 0.43 7.78 -2.11
C PRO A 167 0.39 6.55 -1.18
N PHE A 168 0.97 6.68 0.02
CA PHE A 168 0.94 5.64 1.04
C PHE A 168 -0.14 5.88 2.10
N GLN A 169 -0.35 7.12 2.48
CA GLN A 169 -1.20 7.49 3.61
C GLN A 169 -1.99 8.77 3.31
N ASN A 170 -3.09 8.96 4.04
CA ASN A 170 -3.89 10.19 4.01
C ASN A 170 -4.22 10.62 5.45
N ALA A 171 -4.04 11.89 5.77
CA ALA A 171 -4.50 12.48 7.03
C ALA A 171 -5.62 13.46 6.78
N GLY A 172 -6.79 13.23 7.38
CA GLY A 172 -7.93 14.09 7.13
C GLY A 172 -9.25 13.54 7.62
N LEU A 173 -10.32 13.99 6.95
CA LEU A 173 -11.69 13.61 7.23
C LEU A 173 -12.32 13.06 5.95
N LYS A 174 -12.92 11.87 6.02
CA LYS A 174 -13.69 11.28 4.93
C LYS A 174 -15.08 10.85 5.40
N ALA A 175 -16.04 10.96 4.51
CA ALA A 175 -17.40 10.48 4.67
C ALA A 175 -17.65 9.35 3.67
N THR A 176 -18.38 8.32 4.08
CA THR A 176 -18.75 7.19 3.22
C THR A 176 -20.26 7.00 3.26
N TYR A 177 -20.88 6.89 2.09
CA TYR A 177 -22.29 6.61 1.94
C TYR A 177 -22.52 5.35 1.09
N ALA A 178 -23.26 4.39 1.66
CA ALA A 178 -23.68 3.17 0.97
C ALA A 178 -25.03 3.37 0.31
N PHE A 179 -25.08 3.46 -1.02
CA PHE A 179 -26.32 3.53 -1.77
C PHE A 179 -27.06 2.19 -1.73
N SER A 180 -26.28 1.11 -1.79
CA SER A 180 -26.76 -0.28 -1.72
C SER A 180 -25.65 -1.19 -1.19
N ASP A 181 -25.93 -2.49 -1.07
CA ASP A 181 -24.92 -3.51 -0.74
C ASP A 181 -23.85 -3.67 -1.85
N LYS A 182 -24.07 -3.07 -3.02
CA LYS A 182 -23.19 -3.17 -4.19
C LYS A 182 -22.48 -1.88 -4.57
N VAL A 183 -22.94 -0.74 -4.08
CA VAL A 183 -22.41 0.56 -4.48
C VAL A 183 -22.27 1.47 -3.26
N SER A 184 -21.08 2.02 -3.06
CA SER A 184 -20.82 3.07 -2.08
C SER A 184 -19.92 4.14 -2.64
N LEU A 185 -20.01 5.35 -2.09
CA LEU A 185 -19.17 6.49 -2.42
C LEU A 185 -18.51 6.97 -1.12
N MET A 186 -17.20 7.12 -1.16
CA MET A 186 -16.43 7.86 -0.18
C MET A 186 -15.99 9.19 -0.80
N ALA A 187 -16.04 10.26 -0.02
CA ALA A 187 -15.44 11.55 -0.36
C ALA A 187 -14.76 12.12 0.89
N GLY A 188 -13.63 12.80 0.70
CA GLY A 188 -12.84 13.32 1.80
C GLY A 188 -12.03 14.56 1.46
N ILE A 189 -11.64 15.24 2.54
CA ILE A 189 -10.68 16.34 2.54
C ILE A 189 -9.49 15.94 3.40
N PHE A 190 -8.30 16.20 2.90
CA PHE A 190 -7.07 15.74 3.53
C PHE A 190 -6.06 16.87 3.63
N ASN A 191 -5.12 16.71 4.54
CA ASN A 191 -3.99 17.61 4.66
C ASN A 191 -3.17 17.64 3.37
N ASP A 192 -2.34 18.65 3.29
CA ASP A 192 -1.47 18.89 2.16
C ASP A 192 -0.69 17.63 1.83
N TYR A 193 -0.93 17.13 0.69
CA TYR A 193 -0.40 15.94 0.06
C TYR A 193 -0.33 14.67 0.95
N TRP A 194 -0.57 13.56 0.30
CA TRP A 194 -0.53 12.23 0.88
C TRP A 194 0.81 11.92 1.57
N ASN A 195 0.81 11.26 2.67
CA ASN A 195 1.90 10.97 3.60
C ASN A 195 2.14 12.00 4.70
N VAL A 196 1.41 13.09 4.79
CA VAL A 196 1.59 14.09 5.83
C VAL A 196 0.44 14.00 6.82
N TYR A 197 0.69 13.53 8.05
CA TYR A 197 -0.34 13.51 9.08
C TYR A 197 -0.56 14.88 9.72
N GLN A 198 0.48 15.71 9.79
CA GLN A 198 0.41 17.08 10.26
C GLN A 198 1.13 17.98 9.26
N SER A 199 0.40 18.91 8.69
CA SER A 199 0.93 19.93 7.81
C SER A 199 0.85 21.28 8.50
N GLY A 200 1.90 22.09 8.43
CA GLY A 200 1.90 23.48 8.88
C GLY A 200 1.00 24.38 8.02
N GLY A 201 0.46 23.84 6.96
CA GLY A 201 -0.22 24.60 5.93
C GLY A 201 -1.73 24.44 5.92
N LYS A 202 -2.24 23.42 5.27
CA LYS A 202 -3.64 23.48 4.81
C LYS A 202 -4.24 22.10 4.57
N VAL A 203 -5.55 22.02 4.79
CA VAL A 203 -6.40 21.01 4.17
C VAL A 203 -6.64 21.48 2.74
N ASN A 204 -5.92 20.89 1.77
CA ASN A 204 -5.96 21.31 0.36
C ASN A 204 -5.97 20.14 -0.62
N THR A 205 -6.09 18.92 -0.12
CA THR A 205 -6.22 17.71 -0.92
C THR A 205 -7.65 17.18 -0.80
N PHE A 206 -8.24 16.80 -1.93
CA PHE A 206 -9.57 16.23 -2.04
C PHE A 206 -9.46 14.83 -2.62
N GLY A 207 -10.29 13.91 -2.15
CA GLY A 207 -10.33 12.56 -2.66
C GLY A 207 -11.72 11.98 -2.71
N ALA A 208 -11.93 11.06 -3.65
CA ALA A 208 -13.16 10.28 -3.73
C ALA A 208 -12.87 8.86 -4.22
N GLN A 209 -13.68 7.92 -3.76
CA GLN A 209 -13.64 6.52 -4.16
C GLN A 209 -15.07 6.02 -4.39
N LEU A 210 -15.35 5.57 -5.61
CA LEU A 210 -16.56 4.82 -5.91
C LEU A 210 -16.23 3.32 -5.80
N THR A 211 -16.91 2.63 -4.88
CA THR A 211 -16.81 1.18 -4.73
C THR A 211 -17.99 0.52 -5.40
N VAL A 212 -17.72 -0.47 -6.25
CA VAL A 212 -18.73 -1.26 -6.95
C VAL A 212 -18.45 -2.75 -6.77
N THR A 213 -19.49 -3.51 -6.41
CA THR A 213 -19.46 -4.98 -6.30
C THR A 213 -20.48 -5.55 -7.30
N PRO A 214 -20.11 -5.68 -8.59
CA PRO A 214 -21.07 -6.07 -9.64
C PRO A 214 -21.69 -7.44 -9.40
N VAL A 215 -20.82 -8.38 -9.01
CA VAL A 215 -21.22 -9.77 -8.64
C VAL A 215 -20.46 -10.17 -7.38
N LYS A 216 -20.89 -11.27 -6.76
CA LYS A 216 -20.23 -11.84 -5.59
C LYS A 216 -18.74 -12.10 -5.87
N ASN A 217 -17.87 -11.75 -4.91
CA ASN A 217 -16.41 -11.93 -4.97
C ASN A 217 -15.69 -11.07 -6.01
N TRP A 218 -16.34 -10.08 -6.59
CA TRP A 218 -15.72 -9.09 -7.45
C TRP A 218 -15.98 -7.69 -6.92
N THR A 219 -14.92 -6.97 -6.56
CA THR A 219 -14.98 -5.57 -6.12
C THR A 219 -14.06 -4.73 -6.98
N ALA A 220 -14.54 -3.56 -7.38
CA ALA A 220 -13.79 -2.54 -8.10
C ALA A 220 -13.87 -1.20 -7.36
N TYR A 221 -12.79 -0.45 -7.40
CA TYR A 221 -12.65 0.87 -6.84
C TYR A 221 -12.20 1.83 -7.93
N LEU A 222 -12.96 2.88 -8.14
CA LEU A 222 -12.59 4.01 -9.01
C LEU A 222 -12.24 5.17 -8.08
N ASN A 223 -11.02 5.60 -8.14
CA ASN A 223 -10.44 6.54 -7.20
C ASN A 223 -9.98 7.81 -7.90
N VAL A 224 -10.09 8.93 -7.21
CA VAL A 224 -9.47 10.19 -7.58
C VAL A 224 -8.92 10.87 -6.33
N VAL A 225 -7.71 11.38 -6.42
CA VAL A 225 -7.15 12.31 -5.44
C VAL A 225 -6.57 13.50 -6.18
N THR A 226 -6.83 14.71 -5.67
CA THR A 226 -6.36 15.96 -6.27
C THR A 226 -5.98 16.96 -5.20
N GLY A 227 -4.86 17.63 -5.39
CA GLY A 227 -4.37 18.65 -4.48
C GLY A 227 -3.51 19.68 -5.21
N SER A 228 -3.60 20.93 -4.77
CA SER A 228 -2.91 22.04 -5.42
C SER A 228 -1.38 21.96 -5.32
N SER A 229 -0.85 21.24 -4.32
CA SER A 229 0.59 21.14 -4.08
C SER A 229 1.30 20.12 -4.95
N TYR A 230 0.60 19.05 -5.40
CA TYR A 230 1.25 17.93 -6.07
C TYR A 230 0.63 17.52 -7.39
N GLY A 231 -0.70 17.48 -7.51
CA GLY A 231 -1.34 17.11 -8.75
C GLY A 231 -2.62 16.31 -8.56
N THR A 232 -2.98 15.57 -9.61
CA THR A 232 -4.19 14.77 -9.65
C THR A 232 -3.85 13.36 -10.09
N GLU A 233 -4.34 12.36 -9.35
CA GLU A 233 -4.25 10.95 -9.70
C GLU A 233 -5.65 10.36 -9.86
N PHE A 234 -5.85 9.66 -10.97
CA PHE A 234 -6.96 8.74 -11.19
C PHE A 234 -6.41 7.33 -11.06
N ASP A 235 -7.12 6.51 -10.30
CA ASP A 235 -6.71 5.14 -10.04
C ASP A 235 -7.91 4.20 -10.14
N LEU A 236 -7.70 3.04 -10.71
CA LEU A 236 -8.62 1.92 -10.76
C LEU A 236 -7.95 0.71 -10.12
N THR A 237 -8.54 0.19 -9.07
CA THR A 237 -8.17 -1.11 -8.53
C THR A 237 -9.33 -2.07 -8.56
N THR A 238 -9.06 -3.33 -8.86
CA THR A 238 -10.10 -4.36 -8.78
C THR A 238 -9.51 -5.72 -8.46
N ALA A 239 -10.31 -6.55 -7.79
CA ALA A 239 -9.98 -7.94 -7.52
C ALA A 239 -11.23 -8.81 -7.69
N TYR A 240 -11.08 -9.90 -8.45
CA TYR A 240 -12.12 -10.87 -8.69
C TYR A 240 -11.65 -12.30 -8.38
N GLN A 241 -12.29 -12.94 -7.41
CA GLN A 241 -12.13 -14.37 -7.16
C GLN A 241 -13.00 -15.13 -8.17
N ILE A 242 -12.43 -15.47 -9.32
CA ILE A 242 -13.14 -16.06 -10.47
C ILE A 242 -13.59 -17.48 -10.16
N THR A 243 -12.70 -18.27 -9.53
CA THR A 243 -13.01 -19.61 -9.01
C THR A 243 -12.49 -19.75 -7.59
N SER A 244 -12.74 -20.85 -6.92
CA SER A 244 -12.17 -21.11 -5.59
C SER A 244 -10.63 -21.12 -5.57
N ALA A 245 -10.00 -21.39 -6.72
CA ALA A 245 -8.55 -21.46 -6.85
C ALA A 245 -7.94 -20.24 -7.57
N PHE A 246 -8.68 -19.54 -8.44
CA PHE A 246 -8.12 -18.49 -9.28
C PHE A 246 -8.69 -17.11 -8.96
N LYS A 247 -7.80 -16.19 -8.66
CA LYS A 247 -8.07 -14.76 -8.40
C LYS A 247 -7.31 -13.91 -9.43
N LEU A 248 -7.95 -12.86 -9.90
CA LEU A 248 -7.32 -11.84 -10.75
C LEU A 248 -7.47 -10.47 -10.09
N GLY A 249 -6.34 -9.78 -9.93
CA GLY A 249 -6.28 -8.38 -9.52
C GLY A 249 -5.80 -7.50 -10.66
N LEU A 250 -6.15 -6.21 -10.59
CA LEU A 250 -5.67 -5.17 -11.49
C LEU A 250 -5.51 -3.86 -10.73
N ASN A 251 -4.47 -3.13 -11.07
CA ASN A 251 -4.28 -1.72 -10.76
C ASN A 251 -3.97 -0.96 -12.04
N ALA A 252 -4.59 0.18 -12.25
CA ALA A 252 -4.25 1.11 -13.32
C ALA A 252 -4.33 2.53 -12.77
N ALA A 253 -3.30 3.33 -12.99
CA ALA A 253 -3.24 4.71 -12.49
C ALA A 253 -2.70 5.67 -13.54
N ASP A 254 -3.15 6.91 -13.44
CA ASP A 254 -2.67 8.05 -14.21
C ASP A 254 -2.54 9.26 -13.27
N PHE A 255 -1.30 9.68 -13.06
CA PHE A 255 -0.96 10.86 -12.26
C PHE A 255 -0.46 11.99 -13.15
N SER A 256 -0.97 13.19 -12.91
CA SER A 256 -0.51 14.44 -13.52
C SER A 256 -0.07 15.40 -12.42
N ALA A 257 1.19 15.77 -12.44
CA ALA A 257 1.78 16.72 -11.49
C ALA A 257 1.22 18.13 -11.68
N SER A 258 1.34 18.97 -10.66
CA SER A 258 0.91 20.37 -10.65
C SER A 258 1.95 21.27 -9.97
N ASN A 259 1.57 22.50 -9.66
CA ASN A 259 2.41 23.45 -8.92
C ASN A 259 3.78 23.73 -9.60
N GLY A 260 3.77 23.94 -10.93
CA GLY A 260 4.99 24.22 -11.69
C GLY A 260 5.78 22.98 -12.12
N VAL A 261 5.40 21.79 -11.65
CA VAL A 261 5.93 20.51 -12.13
C VAL A 261 5.05 20.00 -13.26
N THR A 262 5.66 19.60 -14.37
CA THR A 262 4.98 19.05 -15.55
C THR A 262 5.23 17.54 -15.68
N GLY A 263 4.33 16.81 -16.34
CA GLY A 263 4.44 15.36 -16.46
C GLY A 263 3.73 14.62 -15.33
N GLY A 264 4.32 13.56 -14.85
CA GLY A 264 3.75 12.64 -13.87
C GLY A 264 4.06 11.19 -14.25
N PHE A 265 3.16 10.27 -13.95
CA PHE A 265 3.31 8.87 -14.36
C PHE A 265 1.98 8.27 -14.82
N SER A 266 2.06 7.13 -15.49
CA SER A 266 0.92 6.24 -15.70
C SER A 266 1.39 4.79 -15.75
N GLY A 267 0.49 3.86 -15.46
CA GLY A 267 0.83 2.46 -15.50
C GLY A 267 -0.36 1.54 -15.30
N VAL A 268 -0.10 0.25 -15.54
CA VAL A 268 -1.05 -0.83 -15.31
C VAL A 268 -0.31 -2.05 -14.78
N ALA A 269 -0.89 -2.73 -13.80
CA ALA A 269 -0.39 -3.97 -13.25
C ALA A 269 -1.52 -5.00 -13.14
N LEU A 270 -1.23 -6.25 -13.51
CA LEU A 270 -2.11 -7.40 -13.39
C LEU A 270 -1.54 -8.39 -12.38
N TYR A 271 -2.41 -8.99 -11.58
CA TYR A 271 -2.07 -9.89 -10.48
C TYR A 271 -2.88 -11.20 -10.53
N PRO A 272 -2.63 -12.08 -11.53
CA PRO A 272 -3.22 -13.42 -11.51
C PRO A 272 -2.60 -14.26 -10.38
N GLN A 273 -3.44 -14.97 -9.64
CA GLN A 273 -3.06 -15.84 -8.52
C GLN A 273 -3.80 -17.16 -8.64
N LEU A 274 -3.08 -18.27 -8.44
CA LEU A 274 -3.61 -19.63 -8.51
C LEU A 274 -3.25 -20.42 -7.26
N ALA A 275 -4.24 -20.75 -6.44
CA ALA A 275 -4.10 -21.69 -5.33
C ALA A 275 -3.96 -23.12 -5.88
N VAL A 276 -2.74 -23.64 -5.87
CA VAL A 276 -2.43 -24.99 -6.34
C VAL A 276 -2.63 -26.03 -5.24
N SER A 277 -2.65 -25.59 -3.97
CA SER A 277 -3.03 -26.39 -2.81
C SER A 277 -3.52 -25.48 -1.68
N LYS A 278 -3.91 -26.07 -0.55
CA LYS A 278 -4.28 -25.31 0.66
C LYS A 278 -3.11 -24.51 1.24
N ALA A 279 -1.89 -24.98 1.02
CA ALA A 279 -0.67 -24.37 1.53
C ALA A 279 0.06 -23.49 0.49
N VAL A 280 -0.16 -23.69 -0.80
CA VAL A 280 0.63 -23.05 -1.85
C VAL A 280 -0.26 -22.28 -2.82
N THR A 281 0.03 -21.02 -3.00
CA THR A 281 -0.55 -20.16 -4.05
C THR A 281 0.58 -19.60 -4.90
N LEU A 282 0.48 -19.78 -6.22
CA LEU A 282 1.39 -19.18 -7.19
C LEU A 282 0.76 -17.91 -7.75
N GLY A 283 1.58 -16.93 -8.07
CA GLY A 283 1.11 -15.70 -8.68
C GLY A 283 2.15 -15.05 -9.56
N LEU A 284 1.64 -14.17 -10.37
CA LEU A 284 2.43 -13.33 -11.26
C LEU A 284 1.98 -11.89 -11.07
N ARG A 285 2.92 -10.94 -11.11
CA ARG A 285 2.63 -9.55 -11.38
C ARG A 285 3.26 -9.19 -12.72
N GLY A 286 2.43 -8.74 -13.67
CA GLY A 286 2.89 -8.10 -14.90
C GLY A 286 2.57 -6.62 -14.84
N GLU A 287 3.58 -5.77 -14.92
CA GLU A 287 3.45 -4.32 -14.78
C GLU A 287 4.07 -3.60 -15.98
N TYR A 288 3.37 -2.58 -16.45
CA TYR A 288 3.93 -1.54 -17.33
C TYR A 288 3.79 -0.19 -16.63
N PHE A 289 4.88 0.52 -16.52
CA PHE A 289 4.92 1.85 -15.88
C PHE A 289 5.70 2.82 -16.78
N THR A 290 5.24 4.05 -16.90
CA THR A 290 5.91 5.12 -17.64
C THR A 290 5.92 6.41 -16.83
N THR A 291 7.07 7.08 -16.83
CA THR A 291 7.20 8.46 -16.38
C THR A 291 6.95 9.37 -17.57
N LYS A 292 5.91 10.21 -17.48
CA LYS A 292 5.52 11.12 -18.56
C LYS A 292 6.62 12.16 -18.81
N THR A 293 6.73 12.61 -20.05
CA THR A 293 7.64 13.70 -20.40
C THR A 293 7.32 14.96 -19.59
N GLY A 294 8.32 15.56 -18.98
CA GLY A 294 8.15 16.74 -18.13
C GLY A 294 9.28 16.90 -17.12
N THR A 295 9.03 17.68 -16.09
CA THR A 295 9.98 17.95 -14.99
C THR A 295 9.73 17.08 -13.76
N TYR A 296 8.67 16.26 -13.78
CA TYR A 296 8.40 15.28 -12.72
C TYR A 296 9.51 14.22 -12.66
N SER A 297 9.93 13.87 -11.45
CA SER A 297 10.92 12.84 -11.20
C SER A 297 10.37 11.80 -10.22
N THR A 298 10.63 10.53 -10.49
CA THR A 298 10.38 9.42 -9.58
C THR A 298 11.37 9.35 -8.41
N GLY A 299 12.34 10.27 -8.35
CA GLY A 299 13.40 10.23 -7.34
C GLY A 299 14.35 9.03 -7.46
N GLY A 300 14.43 8.40 -8.64
CA GLY A 300 15.21 7.18 -8.88
C GLY A 300 14.44 5.88 -8.60
N LEU A 301 13.17 5.98 -8.19
CA LEU A 301 12.30 4.84 -7.91
C LEU A 301 11.42 4.47 -9.12
N GLY A 302 11.89 4.75 -10.33
CA GLY A 302 11.23 4.47 -11.60
C GLY A 302 12.04 5.00 -12.77
N PRO A 303 11.58 4.82 -14.02
CA PRO A 303 12.27 5.28 -15.21
C PRO A 303 12.32 6.81 -15.26
N ALA A 304 13.30 7.34 -15.99
CA ALA A 304 13.44 8.78 -16.22
C ALA A 304 12.24 9.34 -17.00
N ALA A 305 12.11 10.68 -17.00
CA ALA A 305 11.02 11.37 -17.70
C ALA A 305 11.01 11.02 -19.21
N GLY A 306 9.86 10.60 -19.72
CA GLY A 306 9.68 10.12 -21.09
C GLY A 306 10.08 8.66 -21.33
N GLU A 307 10.35 7.89 -20.29
CA GLU A 307 10.75 6.49 -20.37
C GLU A 307 9.75 5.57 -19.68
N SER A 308 9.88 4.27 -19.97
CA SER A 308 9.01 3.25 -19.43
C SER A 308 9.79 2.02 -18.96
N VAL A 309 9.15 1.25 -18.10
CA VAL A 309 9.63 -0.05 -17.61
C VAL A 309 8.51 -1.08 -17.68
N THR A 310 8.86 -2.29 -18.08
CA THR A 310 8.01 -3.47 -17.96
C THR A 310 8.59 -4.40 -16.93
N GLY A 311 7.81 -4.73 -15.90
CA GLY A 311 8.21 -5.64 -14.82
C GLY A 311 7.39 -6.93 -14.88
N ILE A 312 8.05 -8.08 -14.73
CA ILE A 312 7.41 -9.38 -14.54
C ILE A 312 7.93 -10.01 -13.26
N THR A 313 7.03 -10.31 -12.34
CA THR A 313 7.38 -10.88 -11.03
C THR A 313 6.63 -12.19 -10.82
N PHE A 314 7.36 -13.26 -10.59
CA PHE A 314 6.81 -14.56 -10.21
C PHE A 314 6.96 -14.76 -8.72
N THR A 315 5.88 -15.10 -8.03
CA THR A 315 5.84 -15.24 -6.58
C THR A 315 5.10 -16.52 -6.19
N ALA A 316 5.62 -17.21 -5.18
CA ALA A 316 4.87 -18.27 -4.51
C ALA A 316 4.66 -17.87 -3.04
N ASN A 317 3.44 -18.03 -2.53
CA ASN A 317 3.13 -17.96 -1.10
C ASN A 317 2.99 -19.38 -0.57
N VAL A 318 3.92 -19.79 0.31
CA VAL A 318 3.96 -21.13 0.93
C VAL A 318 3.64 -20.97 2.40
N LYS A 319 2.42 -21.35 2.79
CA LYS A 319 1.89 -21.21 4.16
C LYS A 319 2.26 -22.39 5.04
N ALA A 320 2.79 -22.10 6.22
CA ALA A 320 3.07 -23.05 7.30
C ALA A 320 2.48 -22.50 8.62
N GLY A 321 1.16 -22.69 8.81
CA GLY A 321 0.42 -22.05 9.90
C GLY A 321 0.41 -20.53 9.75
N PRO A 322 0.82 -19.76 10.76
CA PRO A 322 0.91 -18.29 10.69
C PRO A 322 2.11 -17.78 9.88
N LEU A 323 3.08 -18.65 9.56
CA LEU A 323 4.24 -18.31 8.76
C LEU A 323 3.94 -18.49 7.26
N THR A 324 4.32 -17.52 6.45
CA THR A 324 4.32 -17.61 4.99
C THR A 324 5.73 -17.39 4.47
N LEU A 325 6.26 -18.36 3.74
CA LEU A 325 7.50 -18.18 2.97
C LEU A 325 7.15 -17.69 1.57
N ILE A 326 7.89 -16.68 1.10
CA ILE A 326 7.61 -15.98 -0.16
C ILE A 326 8.88 -15.95 -1.03
N PRO A 327 9.20 -17.02 -1.77
CA PRO A 327 10.17 -16.95 -2.84
C PRO A 327 9.60 -16.15 -4.03
N GLU A 328 10.40 -15.22 -4.53
CA GLU A 328 10.02 -14.31 -5.61
C GLU A 328 11.19 -14.07 -6.56
N VAL A 329 10.92 -14.08 -7.87
CA VAL A 329 11.87 -13.68 -8.91
C VAL A 329 11.23 -12.57 -9.73
N ARG A 330 11.97 -11.50 -9.98
CA ARG A 330 11.51 -10.33 -10.74
C ARG A 330 12.47 -10.02 -11.87
N PHE A 331 11.91 -9.69 -13.02
CA PHE A 331 12.60 -9.26 -14.24
C PHE A 331 12.02 -7.92 -14.68
N ASP A 332 12.86 -6.91 -14.80
CA ASP A 332 12.48 -5.59 -15.28
C ASP A 332 13.25 -5.27 -16.55
N ASN A 333 12.57 -4.57 -17.49
CA ASN A 333 13.15 -4.12 -18.72
C ASN A 333 12.70 -2.67 -18.99
N THR A 334 13.68 -1.77 -19.17
CA THR A 334 13.44 -0.35 -19.45
C THR A 334 13.50 -0.05 -20.94
N SER A 335 12.84 1.03 -21.35
CA SER A 335 12.83 1.48 -22.74
C SER A 335 14.18 2.00 -23.22
N LYS A 336 15.06 2.40 -22.30
CA LYS A 336 16.44 2.83 -22.58
C LYS A 336 17.44 2.19 -21.62
N SER A 337 18.70 2.09 -22.07
CA SER A 337 19.79 1.45 -21.34
C SER A 337 20.59 2.43 -20.46
N ASP A 338 19.92 3.16 -19.60
CA ASP A 338 20.55 4.13 -18.71
C ASP A 338 20.12 4.01 -17.23
N GLN A 339 19.22 3.08 -16.96
CA GLN A 339 18.69 2.89 -15.60
C GLN A 339 19.36 1.72 -14.87
N PHE A 340 19.66 0.62 -15.56
CA PHE A 340 20.26 -0.57 -14.95
C PHE A 340 21.71 -0.76 -15.37
N VAL A 341 22.46 -1.52 -14.56
CA VAL A 341 23.85 -1.84 -14.84
C VAL A 341 24.08 -3.35 -14.77
N ASP A 342 24.91 -3.88 -15.67
CA ASP A 342 25.34 -5.27 -15.67
C ASP A 342 26.40 -5.54 -14.58
N GLY A 343 26.87 -6.79 -14.46
CA GLY A 343 27.90 -7.19 -13.49
C GLY A 343 29.23 -6.46 -13.68
N ASN A 344 29.52 -5.96 -14.87
CA ASN A 344 30.73 -5.19 -15.18
C ASN A 344 30.56 -3.67 -14.96
N GLY A 345 29.34 -3.23 -14.62
CA GLY A 345 29.00 -1.82 -14.43
C GLY A 345 28.61 -1.08 -15.70
N ASN A 346 28.39 -1.78 -16.83
CA ASN A 346 27.89 -1.13 -18.04
C ASN A 346 26.38 -0.97 -17.97
N PHE A 347 25.88 0.09 -18.55
CA PHE A 347 24.43 0.33 -18.66
C PHE A 347 23.74 -0.74 -19.51
N THR A 348 22.57 -1.17 -19.04
CA THR A 348 21.71 -2.19 -19.68
C THR A 348 20.24 -1.84 -19.53
N THR A 349 19.39 -2.40 -20.40
CA THR A 349 17.94 -2.26 -20.32
C THR A 349 17.31 -3.24 -19.34
N GLY A 350 17.98 -4.35 -19.01
CA GLY A 350 17.42 -5.45 -18.23
C GLY A 350 18.03 -5.57 -16.85
N ALA A 351 17.21 -5.86 -15.86
CA ALA A 351 17.64 -6.24 -14.50
C ALA A 351 16.81 -7.39 -13.98
N SER A 352 17.38 -8.16 -13.06
CA SER A 352 16.68 -9.29 -12.46
C SER A 352 17.16 -9.55 -11.03
N GLN A 353 16.21 -9.93 -10.17
CA GLN A 353 16.48 -10.18 -8.76
C GLN A 353 15.70 -11.39 -8.24
N PHE A 354 16.23 -11.96 -7.16
CA PHE A 354 15.56 -12.97 -6.35
C PHE A 354 15.36 -12.43 -4.94
N VAL A 355 14.20 -12.72 -4.37
CA VAL A 355 13.87 -12.44 -2.96
C VAL A 355 13.33 -13.72 -2.33
N LEU A 356 13.76 -14.00 -1.11
CA LEU A 356 13.10 -14.96 -0.23
C LEU A 356 12.70 -14.26 1.05
N ALA A 357 11.41 -14.13 1.29
CA ALA A 357 10.91 -13.53 2.51
C ALA A 357 10.20 -14.55 3.39
N ALA A 358 10.19 -14.26 4.69
CA ALA A 358 9.43 -14.99 5.70
C ALA A 358 8.56 -13.97 6.46
N VAL A 359 7.25 -14.14 6.36
CA VAL A 359 6.26 -13.27 6.99
C VAL A 359 5.45 -14.07 7.99
N TYR A 360 5.45 -13.66 9.25
CA TYR A 360 4.62 -14.22 10.31
C TYR A 360 3.53 -13.22 10.66
N ALA A 361 2.26 -13.66 10.68
CA ALA A 361 1.13 -12.81 11.01
C ALA A 361 0.20 -13.49 12.03
N PHE A 362 -0.39 -12.69 12.94
CA PHE A 362 -1.29 -13.16 14.00
C PHE A 362 -2.47 -12.21 14.22
#